data_f9ad0c02dbb4b03d9f63fbfd7a76b38b
#
_entry.id   f9ad0c02dbb4b03d9f63fbfd7a76b38b
#
_cell.length_a   1.000
_cell.length_b   1.000
_cell.length_c   1.000
_cell.angle_alpha   90.00
_cell.angle_beta   90.00
_cell.angle_gamma   90.00
#
_symmetry.space_group_name_H-M   'P 1'
#
loop_
_entity.id
_entity.type
_entity.pdbx_description
1 polymer ?
#
loop_
_entity_poly.entity_id
_entity_poly.type
_entity_poly.pdbx_seq_one_letter_code
_entity_poly.pdbx_strand_id
1 'polypeptide(L)'
;MVSLEDGNPSLLRVARPLLPTLERIAPLLAEIDRNRWYSNFGPLAERFAAALGVHFGTPAGASPLLVANATIGLSLCLSAVARPGARFCLVPAWTFVATAHAVRGAGLEPLFADVDPGTWALTPDIARAALARAPGPVAAVMPVAPFGAPLDGAAWDAFAAETGVPVVIDAAASFDTLRPARAPSVLSLQATKALGVGEGGAVLSTDAGLLRRLRQASNFGFYGRREAEIPGTNAKMSEVHAAVGLAALEDWPATRARLVAVADAYARVLADVPGVALQDGFGTGWVSMTCIVALAGGAMDGDADGLAAALDRAGIETRSWWGRGPWAQPAFAGAPHLGVATTEWLAASTLGLPFAVDMTAGEVARVAGAIRAAVGTARPSRADRRAVGGR
;
A
#
# COMPACT_ATOMS: atom_id res chain seq x y z
N MET A 1 -14.06 -6.38 9.09
CA MET A 1 -14.45 -7.81 9.11
C MET A 1 -15.32 -8.03 7.88
N VAL A 2 -14.90 -8.84 6.90
CA VAL A 2 -15.73 -9.21 5.77
C VAL A 2 -16.71 -10.23 6.32
N SER A 3 -18.02 -9.93 6.34
CA SER A 3 -19.03 -10.92 6.72
C SER A 3 -19.03 -12.03 5.66
N LEU A 4 -18.84 -13.26 6.09
CA LEU A 4 -18.89 -14.44 5.23
C LEU A 4 -20.35 -14.90 4.94
N GLU A 5 -21.32 -14.12 5.39
CA GLU A 5 -22.73 -14.43 5.26
C GLU A 5 -23.36 -13.54 4.20
N ASP A 6 -23.21 -13.88 2.93
CA ASP A 6 -24.20 -13.57 1.90
C ASP A 6 -23.82 -14.32 0.62
N GLY A 7 -24.29 -15.56 0.54
CA GLY A 7 -24.22 -16.39 -0.66
C GLY A 7 -25.15 -15.87 -1.77
N ASN A 8 -25.11 -14.56 -2.05
CA ASN A 8 -25.76 -14.04 -3.26
C ASN A 8 -24.82 -14.28 -4.45
N PRO A 9 -25.06 -15.27 -5.31
CA PRO A 9 -24.19 -15.58 -6.43
C PRO A 9 -24.13 -14.46 -7.47
N SER A 10 -24.96 -13.43 -7.34
CA SER A 10 -24.99 -12.27 -8.21
C SER A 10 -24.12 -11.10 -7.72
N LEU A 11 -23.62 -11.13 -6.47
CA LEU A 11 -22.78 -10.06 -5.91
C LEU A 11 -21.36 -10.15 -6.44
N LEU A 12 -20.92 -9.10 -7.11
CA LEU A 12 -19.53 -8.95 -7.54
C LEU A 12 -18.69 -8.31 -6.43
N ARG A 13 -17.83 -9.10 -5.79
CA ARG A 13 -16.99 -8.66 -4.65
C ARG A 13 -15.91 -7.70 -5.11
N VAL A 14 -15.60 -6.69 -4.29
CA VAL A 14 -14.55 -5.69 -4.56
C VAL A 14 -13.15 -6.29 -4.55
N ALA A 15 -12.91 -7.34 -3.77
CA ALA A 15 -11.65 -8.06 -3.71
C ALA A 15 -11.90 -9.56 -3.54
N ARG A 16 -11.12 -10.36 -4.27
CA ARG A 16 -11.10 -11.83 -4.19
C ARG A 16 -9.64 -12.28 -4.06
N PRO A 17 -9.06 -12.28 -2.84
CA PRO A 17 -7.68 -12.72 -2.64
C PRO A 17 -7.49 -14.15 -3.12
N LEU A 18 -6.40 -14.40 -3.84
CA LEU A 18 -6.03 -15.72 -4.31
C LEU A 18 -4.61 -16.03 -3.86
N LEU A 19 -4.46 -16.97 -2.95
CA LEU A 19 -3.18 -17.51 -2.52
C LEU A 19 -2.84 -18.77 -3.35
N PRO A 20 -1.56 -19.20 -3.36
CA PRO A 20 -1.17 -20.47 -3.98
C PRO A 20 -1.99 -21.64 -3.43
N THR A 21 -2.28 -22.60 -4.30
CA THR A 21 -3.08 -23.78 -3.93
C THR A 21 -2.33 -24.67 -2.93
N LEU A 22 -3.10 -25.51 -2.20
CA LEU A 22 -2.51 -26.48 -1.28
C LEU A 22 -1.47 -27.37 -1.97
N GLU A 23 -1.71 -27.78 -3.21
CA GLU A 23 -0.77 -28.61 -3.99
C GLU A 23 0.59 -27.92 -4.15
N ARG A 24 0.61 -26.61 -4.39
CA ARG A 24 1.83 -25.78 -4.51
C ARG A 24 2.56 -25.63 -3.19
N ILE A 25 1.84 -25.56 -2.09
CA ILE A 25 2.39 -25.27 -0.75
C ILE A 25 2.81 -26.57 -0.03
N ALA A 26 2.10 -27.68 -0.25
CA ALA A 26 2.29 -28.93 0.51
C ALA A 26 3.73 -29.46 0.53
N PRO A 27 4.52 -29.44 -0.57
CA PRO A 27 5.92 -29.88 -0.52
C PRO A 27 6.78 -29.05 0.44
N LEU A 28 6.53 -27.73 0.52
CA LEU A 28 7.24 -26.81 1.40
C LEU A 28 6.82 -27.00 2.86
N LEU A 29 5.54 -27.26 3.13
CA LEU A 29 5.06 -27.59 4.47
C LEU A 29 5.68 -28.92 4.95
N ALA A 30 5.79 -29.91 4.08
CA ALA A 30 6.46 -31.18 4.41
C ALA A 30 7.97 -30.99 4.70
N GLU A 31 8.61 -29.98 4.11
CA GLU A 31 9.98 -29.60 4.46
C GLU A 31 10.06 -29.03 5.89
N ILE A 32 9.12 -28.17 6.28
CA ILE A 32 9.01 -27.65 7.65
C ILE A 32 8.87 -28.80 8.65
N ASP A 33 7.98 -29.77 8.38
CA ASP A 33 7.75 -30.91 9.25
C ASP A 33 9.03 -31.78 9.43
N ARG A 34 9.75 -32.00 8.34
CA ARG A 34 11.02 -32.75 8.41
C ARG A 34 12.10 -32.04 9.22
N ASN A 35 12.20 -30.70 9.00
CA ASN A 35 13.23 -29.88 9.64
C ASN A 35 12.86 -29.51 11.08
N ARG A 36 11.59 -29.55 11.45
CA ARG A 36 11.06 -29.09 12.75
C ARG A 36 11.49 -27.65 13.10
N TRP A 37 11.64 -26.83 12.08
CA TRP A 37 12.01 -25.43 12.22
C TRP A 37 10.82 -24.57 11.74
N TYR A 38 10.09 -23.92 12.64
CA TYR A 38 8.80 -23.30 12.37
C TYR A 38 8.87 -21.76 12.31
N SER A 39 9.96 -21.16 12.83
CA SER A 39 10.17 -19.70 12.90
C SER A 39 11.64 -19.36 13.12
N ASN A 40 11.96 -18.08 13.46
CA ASN A 40 13.30 -17.63 13.83
C ASN A 40 14.33 -17.79 12.70
N PHE A 41 13.98 -17.22 11.52
CA PHE A 41 14.85 -17.21 10.35
C PHE A 41 15.25 -18.64 9.91
N GLY A 42 14.26 -19.48 9.74
CA GLY A 42 14.46 -20.83 9.26
C GLY A 42 14.74 -20.90 7.76
N PRO A 43 14.98 -22.13 7.24
CA PRO A 43 15.44 -22.33 5.86
C PRO A 43 14.53 -21.74 4.78
N LEU A 44 13.19 -21.82 4.94
CA LEU A 44 12.26 -21.28 3.96
C LEU A 44 12.20 -19.75 4.01
N ALA A 45 12.28 -19.16 5.21
CA ALA A 45 12.35 -17.71 5.36
C ALA A 45 13.62 -17.15 4.71
N GLU A 46 14.78 -17.79 4.92
CA GLU A 46 16.02 -17.38 4.26
C GLU A 46 15.95 -17.54 2.74
N ARG A 47 15.37 -18.64 2.24
CA ARG A 47 15.16 -18.85 0.79
C ARG A 47 14.21 -17.81 0.20
N PHE A 48 13.12 -17.48 0.90
CA PHE A 48 12.16 -16.48 0.43
C PHE A 48 12.78 -15.07 0.44
N ALA A 49 13.53 -14.70 1.48
CA ALA A 49 14.28 -13.45 1.50
C ALA A 49 15.28 -13.36 0.35
N ALA A 50 16.05 -14.41 0.08
CA ALA A 50 16.98 -14.47 -1.04
C ALA A 50 16.27 -14.35 -2.40
N ALA A 51 15.14 -15.05 -2.59
CA ALA A 51 14.33 -14.99 -3.80
C ALA A 51 13.75 -13.58 -4.04
N LEU A 52 13.25 -12.91 -2.99
CA LEU A 52 12.84 -11.51 -3.06
C LEU A 52 14.03 -10.59 -3.41
N GLY A 53 15.21 -10.85 -2.84
CA GLY A 53 16.43 -10.11 -3.17
C GLY A 53 16.77 -10.19 -4.67
N VAL A 54 16.66 -11.37 -5.26
CA VAL A 54 16.83 -11.58 -6.71
C VAL A 54 15.73 -10.86 -7.49
N HIS A 55 14.48 -11.00 -7.09
CA HIS A 55 13.33 -10.37 -7.75
C HIS A 55 13.45 -8.84 -7.82
N PHE A 56 13.85 -8.22 -6.73
CA PHE A 56 13.99 -6.76 -6.63
C PHE A 56 15.38 -6.24 -7.03
N GLY A 57 16.35 -7.11 -7.33
CA GLY A 57 17.70 -6.72 -7.70
C GLY A 57 18.45 -6.03 -6.54
N THR A 58 18.27 -6.50 -5.29
CA THR A 58 19.00 -5.93 -4.15
C THR A 58 20.49 -6.21 -4.26
N PRO A 59 21.38 -5.28 -3.83
CA PRO A 59 22.81 -5.51 -3.84
C PRO A 59 23.24 -6.71 -2.99
N ALA A 60 24.36 -7.31 -3.33
CA ALA A 60 24.96 -8.38 -2.52
C ALA A 60 25.15 -7.92 -1.07
N GLY A 61 24.74 -8.75 -0.12
CA GLY A 61 24.77 -8.45 1.32
C GLY A 61 23.58 -7.63 1.83
N ALA A 62 22.71 -7.09 0.96
CA ALA A 62 21.48 -6.38 1.32
C ALA A 62 20.25 -7.30 1.16
N SER A 63 20.25 -8.44 1.84
CA SER A 63 19.11 -9.39 1.81
C SER A 63 17.87 -8.75 2.45
N PRO A 64 16.69 -8.80 1.80
CA PRO A 64 15.44 -8.32 2.39
C PRO A 64 15.17 -8.94 3.76
N LEU A 65 14.64 -8.15 4.70
CA LEU A 65 14.21 -8.64 5.99
C LEU A 65 12.73 -9.00 5.94
N LEU A 66 12.40 -10.26 6.17
CA LEU A 66 11.02 -10.70 6.34
C LEU A 66 10.50 -10.38 7.74
N VAL A 67 9.29 -9.81 7.79
CA VAL A 67 8.62 -9.41 9.04
C VAL A 67 7.20 -9.98 9.12
N ALA A 68 6.67 -10.04 10.34
CA ALA A 68 5.34 -10.60 10.61
C ALA A 68 4.20 -9.86 9.89
N ASN A 69 4.34 -8.56 9.68
CA ASN A 69 3.47 -7.72 8.85
C ASN A 69 4.15 -6.38 8.54
N ALA A 70 3.62 -5.64 7.57
CA ALA A 70 4.21 -4.36 7.17
C ALA A 70 4.16 -3.30 8.27
N THR A 71 3.10 -3.26 9.07
CA THR A 71 2.93 -2.25 10.13
C THR A 71 4.06 -2.31 11.14
N ILE A 72 4.41 -3.52 11.60
CA ILE A 72 5.57 -3.69 12.50
C ILE A 72 6.90 -3.42 11.79
N GLY A 73 7.00 -3.76 10.49
CA GLY A 73 8.17 -3.43 9.67
C GLY A 73 8.41 -1.92 9.59
N LEU A 74 7.35 -1.13 9.36
CA LEU A 74 7.40 0.34 9.36
C LEU A 74 7.82 0.89 10.72
N SER A 75 7.23 0.39 11.81
CA SER A 75 7.60 0.81 13.17
C SER A 75 9.06 0.51 13.49
N LEU A 76 9.56 -0.67 13.12
CA LEU A 76 10.97 -1.05 13.28
C LEU A 76 11.90 -0.13 12.50
N CYS A 77 11.57 0.16 11.23
CA CYS A 77 12.35 1.07 10.39
C CYS A 77 12.41 2.46 11.02
N LEU A 78 11.27 3.02 11.42
CA LEU A 78 11.21 4.32 12.09
C LEU A 78 12.04 4.32 13.37
N SER A 79 11.90 3.32 14.23
CA SER A 79 12.69 3.22 15.49
C SER A 79 14.19 3.14 15.23
N ALA A 80 14.63 2.56 14.10
CA ALA A 80 16.04 2.42 13.77
C ALA A 80 16.68 3.66 13.13
N VAL A 81 15.87 4.52 12.46
CA VAL A 81 16.40 5.67 11.71
C VAL A 81 15.98 7.02 12.27
N ALA A 82 14.97 7.10 13.10
CA ALA A 82 14.41 8.35 13.63
C ALA A 82 15.49 9.19 14.35
N ARG A 83 15.47 10.50 14.14
CA ARG A 83 16.37 11.44 14.81
C ARG A 83 16.09 11.47 16.30
N PRO A 84 17.10 11.27 17.16
CA PRO A 84 16.92 11.31 18.61
C PRO A 84 16.36 12.66 19.10
N GLY A 85 15.44 12.62 20.05
CA GLY A 85 14.83 13.80 20.67
C GLY A 85 13.81 14.54 19.80
N ALA A 86 13.60 14.14 18.55
CA ALA A 86 12.55 14.69 17.71
C ALA A 86 11.23 13.92 17.91
N ARG A 87 10.11 14.66 17.83
CA ARG A 87 8.79 14.15 18.20
C ARG A 87 7.97 13.63 17.02
N PHE A 88 8.03 14.33 15.88
CA PHE A 88 7.10 14.12 14.80
C PHE A 88 7.64 13.21 13.69
N CYS A 89 6.76 12.37 13.11
CA CYS A 89 7.00 11.75 11.81
C CYS A 89 6.04 12.38 10.80
N LEU A 90 6.60 12.99 9.74
CA LEU A 90 5.80 13.56 8.66
C LEU A 90 5.26 12.44 7.78
N VAL A 91 3.95 12.39 7.61
CA VAL A 91 3.23 11.37 6.82
C VAL A 91 2.19 12.04 5.93
N PRO A 92 1.81 11.43 4.77
CA PRO A 92 0.68 11.95 4.00
C PRO A 92 -0.63 11.81 4.77
N ALA A 93 -1.51 12.78 4.64
CA ALA A 93 -2.87 12.71 5.16
C ALA A 93 -3.73 11.72 4.34
N TRP A 94 -3.38 11.52 3.04
CA TRP A 94 -3.96 10.51 2.17
C TRP A 94 -3.16 9.22 2.22
N THR A 95 -3.55 8.32 3.12
CA THR A 95 -2.94 7.00 3.29
C THR A 95 -3.88 6.07 4.06
N PHE A 96 -3.52 4.78 4.12
CA PHE A 96 -4.16 3.83 5.01
C PHE A 96 -3.76 4.06 6.47
N VAL A 97 -4.66 3.79 7.39
CA VAL A 97 -4.49 4.04 8.82
C VAL A 97 -3.25 3.35 9.44
N ALA A 98 -2.78 2.24 8.87
CA ALA A 98 -1.61 1.51 9.35
C ALA A 98 -0.32 2.36 9.33
N THR A 99 -0.17 3.27 8.36
CA THR A 99 0.96 4.22 8.30
C THR A 99 1.06 5.04 9.58
N ALA A 100 -0.06 5.66 10.00
CA ALA A 100 -0.10 6.47 11.23
C ALA A 100 0.04 5.62 12.51
N HIS A 101 -0.51 4.41 12.53
CA HIS A 101 -0.30 3.47 13.63
C HIS A 101 1.16 3.02 13.74
N ALA A 102 1.86 2.83 12.63
CA ALA A 102 3.28 2.50 12.65
C ALA A 102 4.13 3.64 13.26
N VAL A 103 3.77 4.90 13.02
CA VAL A 103 4.39 6.06 13.67
C VAL A 103 4.21 6.00 15.18
N ARG A 104 2.97 5.77 15.65
CA ARG A 104 2.70 5.59 17.09
C ARG A 104 3.44 4.40 17.68
N GLY A 105 3.51 3.28 16.94
CA GLY A 105 4.25 2.08 17.34
C GLY A 105 5.76 2.31 17.49
N ALA A 106 6.31 3.32 16.81
CA ALA A 106 7.71 3.78 16.97
C ALA A 106 7.89 4.84 18.08
N GLY A 107 6.84 5.17 18.83
CA GLY A 107 6.89 6.18 19.90
C GLY A 107 6.89 7.62 19.37
N LEU A 108 6.56 7.83 18.10
CA LEU A 108 6.49 9.14 17.44
C LEU A 108 5.04 9.62 17.31
N GLU A 109 4.88 10.88 16.98
CA GLU A 109 3.58 11.50 16.71
C GLU A 109 3.44 11.78 15.20
N PRO A 110 2.35 11.35 14.53
CA PRO A 110 2.14 11.68 13.13
C PRO A 110 1.88 13.19 12.96
N LEU A 111 2.59 13.79 12.01
CA LEU A 111 2.34 15.12 11.48
C LEU A 111 1.82 14.92 10.05
N PHE A 112 0.56 15.23 9.83
CA PHE A 112 -0.05 15.01 8.52
C PHE A 112 0.20 16.16 7.57
N ALA A 113 0.63 15.86 6.34
CA ALA A 113 0.71 16.80 5.23
C ALA A 113 -0.19 16.36 4.10
N ASP A 114 -0.63 17.33 3.30
CA ASP A 114 -1.40 17.05 2.10
C ASP A 114 -0.55 16.37 1.03
N VAL A 115 -1.16 15.94 -0.04
CA VAL A 115 -0.53 15.20 -1.13
C VAL A 115 -0.66 15.97 -2.46
N ASP A 116 0.14 15.58 -3.43
CA ASP A 116 0.04 16.10 -4.79
C ASP A 116 -1.21 15.54 -5.48
N PRO A 117 -2.04 16.39 -6.14
CA PRO A 117 -3.28 15.95 -6.74
C PRO A 117 -3.10 15.06 -7.98
N GLY A 118 -1.96 15.13 -8.65
CA GLY A 118 -1.68 14.31 -9.84
C GLY A 118 -1.18 12.91 -9.46
N THR A 119 -0.24 12.84 -8.53
CA THR A 119 0.38 11.57 -8.10
C THR A 119 -0.33 10.92 -6.91
N TRP A 120 -1.14 11.68 -6.16
CA TRP A 120 -1.79 11.31 -4.89
C TRP A 120 -0.80 10.99 -3.76
N ALA A 121 0.47 11.31 -3.95
CA ALA A 121 1.56 11.02 -3.03
C ALA A 121 2.07 12.28 -2.32
N LEU A 122 2.63 12.10 -1.13
CA LEU A 122 3.53 13.09 -0.55
C LEU A 122 4.80 13.12 -1.41
N THR A 123 5.12 14.28 -1.98
CA THR A 123 6.35 14.48 -2.77
C THR A 123 7.46 15.09 -1.93
N PRO A 124 8.75 14.97 -2.34
CA PRO A 124 9.85 15.66 -1.67
C PRO A 124 9.64 17.17 -1.52
N ASP A 125 9.02 17.84 -2.51
CA ASP A 125 8.77 19.28 -2.46
C ASP A 125 7.71 19.65 -1.42
N ILE A 126 6.61 18.90 -1.37
CA ILE A 126 5.59 19.07 -0.32
C ILE A 126 6.21 18.78 1.05
N ALA A 127 7.05 17.75 1.16
CA ALA A 127 7.73 17.43 2.41
C ALA A 127 8.67 18.55 2.87
N ARG A 128 9.46 19.19 1.96
CA ARG A 128 10.30 20.36 2.29
C ARG A 128 9.46 21.52 2.84
N ALA A 129 8.38 21.85 2.14
CA ALA A 129 7.47 22.90 2.58
C ALA A 129 6.81 22.57 3.93
N ALA A 130 6.50 21.30 4.18
CA ALA A 130 5.97 20.82 5.44
C ALA A 130 6.99 20.90 6.60
N LEU A 131 8.26 20.55 6.35
CA LEU A 131 9.32 20.68 7.35
C LEU A 131 9.48 22.12 7.85
N ALA A 132 9.40 23.10 6.95
CA ALA A 132 9.50 24.53 7.31
C ALA A 132 8.31 25.03 8.17
N ARG A 133 7.18 24.32 8.17
CA ARG A 133 5.95 24.66 8.90
C ARG A 133 5.67 23.74 10.08
N ALA A 134 6.54 22.76 10.34
CA ALA A 134 6.36 21.77 11.38
C ALA A 134 6.30 22.46 12.77
N PRO A 135 5.39 22.04 13.68
CA PRO A 135 5.26 22.64 15.02
C PRO A 135 6.41 22.25 15.95
N GLY A 136 7.37 21.50 15.50
CA GLY A 136 8.54 21.07 16.24
C GLY A 136 9.45 20.12 15.45
N PRO A 137 10.51 19.59 16.06
CA PRO A 137 11.48 18.75 15.36
C PRO A 137 10.86 17.51 14.74
N VAL A 138 11.15 17.28 13.44
CA VAL A 138 10.73 16.11 12.69
C VAL A 138 11.79 15.02 12.78
N ALA A 139 11.39 13.84 13.26
CA ALA A 139 12.25 12.67 13.48
C ALA A 139 12.50 11.88 12.19
N ALA A 140 11.49 11.79 11.33
CA ALA A 140 11.53 11.09 10.06
C ALA A 140 10.42 11.57 9.13
N VAL A 141 10.53 11.27 7.84
CA VAL A 141 9.45 11.40 6.85
C VAL A 141 9.09 10.00 6.37
N MET A 142 7.79 9.70 6.29
CA MET A 142 7.32 8.41 5.78
C MET A 142 6.33 8.63 4.62
N PRO A 143 6.83 8.79 3.38
CA PRO A 143 5.99 8.85 2.20
C PRO A 143 5.35 7.49 1.95
N VAL A 144 4.20 7.50 1.26
CA VAL A 144 3.42 6.31 0.93
C VAL A 144 3.26 6.23 -0.58
N ALA A 145 3.47 5.05 -1.15
CA ALA A 145 3.16 4.74 -2.53
C ALA A 145 1.64 4.46 -2.67
N PRO A 146 0.84 5.40 -3.21
CA PRO A 146 -0.60 5.32 -3.12
C PRO A 146 -1.13 4.18 -4.00
N PHE A 147 -1.81 3.22 -3.36
CA PHE A 147 -2.39 2.03 -3.98
C PHE A 147 -1.41 1.17 -4.80
N GLY A 148 -0.08 1.36 -4.62
CA GLY A 148 0.95 0.64 -5.33
C GLY A 148 1.55 1.38 -6.53
N ALA A 149 1.15 2.64 -6.76
CA ALA A 149 1.78 3.48 -7.78
C ALA A 149 3.30 3.64 -7.54
N PRO A 150 4.09 3.87 -8.58
CA PRO A 150 5.52 4.08 -8.44
C PRO A 150 5.85 5.27 -7.53
N LEU A 151 6.87 5.10 -6.69
CA LEU A 151 7.45 6.16 -5.90
C LEU A 151 8.95 6.18 -6.13
N ASP A 152 9.51 7.37 -6.44
CA ASP A 152 10.94 7.52 -6.72
C ASP A 152 11.78 7.49 -5.44
N GLY A 153 12.34 6.32 -5.13
CA GLY A 153 13.21 6.12 -3.98
C GLY A 153 14.50 6.94 -4.03
N ALA A 154 15.05 7.20 -5.23
CA ALA A 154 16.25 8.01 -5.38
C ALA A 154 15.98 9.49 -5.06
N ALA A 155 14.84 10.03 -5.44
CA ALA A 155 14.43 11.37 -5.05
C ALA A 155 14.26 11.50 -3.52
N TRP A 156 13.81 10.45 -2.85
CA TRP A 156 13.71 10.41 -1.40
C TRP A 156 15.07 10.25 -0.71
N ASP A 157 16.01 9.52 -1.31
CA ASP A 157 17.40 9.46 -0.83
C ASP A 157 18.07 10.84 -0.95
N ALA A 158 17.87 11.55 -2.06
CA ALA A 158 18.36 12.93 -2.26
C ALA A 158 17.74 13.90 -1.23
N PHE A 159 16.43 13.80 -0.98
CA PHE A 159 15.75 14.58 0.07
C PHE A 159 16.37 14.33 1.46
N ALA A 160 16.61 13.06 1.81
CA ALA A 160 17.22 12.72 3.10
C ALA A 160 18.64 13.26 3.23
N ALA A 161 19.45 13.21 2.16
CA ALA A 161 20.80 13.75 2.12
C ALA A 161 20.82 15.29 2.26
N GLU A 162 19.89 15.96 1.60
CA GLU A 162 19.73 17.43 1.62
C GLU A 162 19.28 17.94 2.99
N THR A 163 18.23 17.34 3.54
CA THR A 163 17.56 17.85 4.76
C THR A 163 18.13 17.28 6.06
N GLY A 164 18.88 16.20 5.98
CA GLY A 164 19.32 15.40 7.12
C GLY A 164 18.17 14.69 7.85
N VAL A 165 16.93 14.71 7.32
CA VAL A 165 15.78 14.02 7.91
C VAL A 165 15.66 12.63 7.28
N PRO A 166 15.73 11.55 8.07
CA PRO A 166 15.61 10.19 7.56
C PRO A 166 14.26 9.92 6.89
N VAL A 167 14.25 9.01 5.92
CA VAL A 167 13.05 8.59 5.19
C VAL A 167 12.83 7.10 5.38
N VAL A 168 11.55 6.71 5.59
CA VAL A 168 11.06 5.33 5.54
C VAL A 168 9.90 5.28 4.55
N ILE A 169 9.96 4.44 3.54
CA ILE A 169 8.95 4.39 2.49
C ILE A 169 7.90 3.32 2.82
N ASP A 170 6.64 3.72 2.98
CA ASP A 170 5.52 2.79 3.03
C ASP A 170 5.14 2.39 1.60
N ALA A 171 5.64 1.25 1.19
CA ALA A 171 5.41 0.62 -0.10
C ALA A 171 4.46 -0.58 0.00
N ALA A 172 3.55 -0.58 0.99
CA ALA A 172 2.73 -1.74 1.35
C ALA A 172 1.94 -2.36 0.18
N ALA A 173 1.67 -1.61 -0.88
CA ALA A 173 0.94 -2.09 -2.07
C ALA A 173 1.82 -2.22 -3.33
N SER A 174 3.14 -1.93 -3.24
CA SER A 174 4.01 -1.65 -4.39
C SER A 174 4.82 -2.87 -4.84
N PHE A 175 4.28 -4.07 -4.76
CA PHE A 175 5.06 -5.26 -5.14
C PHE A 175 5.56 -5.21 -6.60
N ASP A 176 4.79 -4.64 -7.51
CA ASP A 176 5.16 -4.50 -8.93
C ASP A 176 6.11 -3.31 -9.20
N THR A 177 5.97 -2.24 -8.41
CA THR A 177 6.60 -0.95 -8.71
C THR A 177 7.84 -0.66 -7.89
N LEU A 178 8.02 -1.33 -6.74
CA LEU A 178 9.12 -1.05 -5.83
C LEU A 178 10.48 -1.23 -6.52
N ARG A 179 11.34 -0.23 -6.33
CA ARG A 179 12.78 -0.29 -6.64
C ARG A 179 13.55 0.03 -5.37
N PRO A 180 14.43 -0.87 -4.90
CA PRO A 180 15.18 -0.64 -3.67
C PRO A 180 16.02 0.63 -3.74
N ALA A 181 15.96 1.43 -2.70
CA ALA A 181 16.74 2.63 -2.48
C ALA A 181 17.52 2.50 -1.15
N ARG A 182 18.30 3.51 -0.77
CA ARG A 182 18.97 3.53 0.54
C ARG A 182 17.94 3.65 1.66
N ALA A 183 16.94 4.52 1.50
CA ALA A 183 15.79 4.60 2.39
C ALA A 183 15.07 3.24 2.45
N PRO A 184 14.82 2.68 3.65
CA PRO A 184 14.12 1.42 3.76
C PRO A 184 12.68 1.55 3.26
N SER A 185 12.28 0.61 2.43
CA SER A 185 10.93 0.48 1.90
C SER A 185 10.26 -0.78 2.46
N VAL A 186 9.01 -0.67 2.88
CA VAL A 186 8.30 -1.78 3.52
C VAL A 186 7.12 -2.22 2.66
N LEU A 187 7.18 -3.48 2.21
CA LEU A 187 6.09 -4.16 1.50
C LEU A 187 5.17 -4.87 2.48
N SER A 188 3.88 -4.89 2.19
CA SER A 188 2.94 -5.81 2.82
C SER A 188 2.74 -7.04 1.95
N LEU A 189 2.75 -8.20 2.59
CA LEU A 189 2.45 -9.50 2.00
C LEU A 189 1.16 -10.10 2.58
N GLN A 190 0.29 -9.23 3.14
CA GLN A 190 -1.03 -9.63 3.64
C GLN A 190 -1.85 -10.24 2.50
N ALA A 191 -2.73 -11.18 2.80
CA ALA A 191 -3.46 -12.01 1.83
C ALA A 191 -4.12 -11.23 0.67
N THR A 192 -4.57 -9.98 0.91
CA THR A 192 -5.20 -9.15 -0.13
C THR A 192 -4.22 -8.41 -1.03
N LYS A 193 -2.90 -8.51 -0.78
CA LYS A 193 -1.88 -7.83 -1.59
C LYS A 193 -1.61 -8.57 -2.89
N ALA A 194 -0.97 -7.90 -3.84
CA ALA A 194 -0.66 -8.47 -5.16
C ALA A 194 0.16 -9.77 -5.05
N LEU A 195 1.07 -9.85 -4.07
CA LEU A 195 1.69 -11.10 -3.62
C LEU A 195 1.32 -11.30 -2.16
N GLY A 196 0.33 -12.15 -1.89
CA GLY A 196 -0.17 -12.47 -0.55
C GLY A 196 0.41 -13.76 0.01
N VAL A 197 0.66 -13.77 1.34
CA VAL A 197 1.13 -14.96 2.06
C VAL A 197 0.24 -15.34 3.26
N GLY A 198 -0.89 -14.64 3.46
CA GLY A 198 -1.69 -14.63 4.68
C GLY A 198 -1.39 -13.39 5.48
N GLU A 199 -0.43 -13.43 6.40
CA GLU A 199 0.14 -12.27 7.06
C GLU A 199 1.66 -12.23 6.85
N GLY A 200 2.19 -11.06 6.50
CA GLY A 200 3.62 -10.89 6.24
C GLY A 200 3.99 -9.49 5.78
N GLY A 201 5.29 -9.25 5.75
CA GLY A 201 5.90 -8.07 5.16
C GLY A 201 7.36 -8.31 4.82
N ALA A 202 7.92 -7.41 4.05
CA ALA A 202 9.34 -7.41 3.72
C ALA A 202 9.91 -5.99 3.78
N VAL A 203 11.07 -5.82 4.40
CA VAL A 203 11.82 -4.56 4.37
C VAL A 203 12.95 -4.70 3.36
N LEU A 204 13.01 -3.76 2.42
CA LEU A 204 14.05 -3.68 1.40
C LEU A 204 14.84 -2.38 1.56
N SER A 205 16.15 -2.45 1.38
CA SER A 205 17.05 -1.30 1.36
C SER A 205 18.32 -1.70 0.62
N THR A 206 19.07 -0.73 0.09
CA THR A 206 20.43 -0.96 -0.38
C THR A 206 21.48 -0.83 0.75
N ASP A 207 21.07 -0.40 1.95
CA ASP A 207 21.92 -0.30 3.13
C ASP A 207 21.94 -1.62 3.92
N ALA A 208 22.92 -2.47 3.62
CA ALA A 208 23.11 -3.76 4.30
C ALA A 208 23.33 -3.61 5.82
N GLY A 209 23.94 -2.51 6.27
CA GLY A 209 24.14 -2.22 7.68
C GLY A 209 22.83 -1.96 8.41
N LEU A 210 21.92 -1.19 7.77
CA LEU A 210 20.58 -0.95 8.29
C LEU A 210 19.79 -2.26 8.37
N LEU A 211 19.76 -3.06 7.29
CA LEU A 211 19.03 -4.33 7.29
C LEU A 211 19.49 -5.30 8.38
N ARG A 212 20.81 -5.34 8.65
CA ARG A 212 21.37 -6.12 9.76
C ARG A 212 20.87 -5.63 11.12
N ARG A 213 20.86 -4.32 11.38
CA ARG A 213 20.31 -3.75 12.63
C ARG A 213 18.82 -4.03 12.77
N LEU A 214 18.04 -3.93 11.68
CA LEU A 214 16.63 -4.24 11.67
C LEU A 214 16.36 -5.73 11.93
N ARG A 215 17.18 -6.63 11.38
CA ARG A 215 17.12 -8.06 11.66
C ARG A 215 17.37 -8.34 13.15
N GLN A 216 18.36 -7.70 13.75
CA GLN A 216 18.64 -7.78 15.17
C GLN A 216 17.45 -7.26 15.99
N ALA A 217 16.93 -6.08 15.69
CA ALA A 217 15.78 -5.49 16.38
C ALA A 217 14.51 -6.35 16.23
N SER A 218 14.29 -7.00 15.07
CA SER A 218 13.15 -7.91 14.84
C SER A 218 13.23 -9.21 15.64
N ASN A 219 14.35 -9.50 16.28
CA ASN A 219 14.63 -10.69 17.08
C ASN A 219 15.06 -10.33 18.51
N PHE A 220 14.27 -9.50 19.20
CA PHE A 220 14.52 -9.09 20.58
C PHE A 220 15.87 -8.41 20.83
N GLY A 221 16.53 -7.88 19.80
CA GLY A 221 17.86 -7.31 19.91
C GLY A 221 19.02 -8.33 19.94
N PHE A 222 18.75 -9.59 19.65
CA PHE A 222 19.74 -10.68 19.63
C PHE A 222 20.48 -10.73 18.30
N TYR A 223 21.83 -10.87 18.35
CA TYR A 223 22.65 -11.10 17.18
C TYR A 223 23.82 -12.07 17.51
N GLY A 224 23.74 -13.28 16.98
CA GLY A 224 24.76 -14.33 17.21
C GLY A 224 24.78 -14.94 18.61
N ARG A 225 24.21 -14.28 19.62
CA ARG A 225 24.11 -14.74 21.01
C ARG A 225 22.74 -14.32 21.60
N ARG A 226 22.35 -14.92 22.72
CA ARG A 226 21.06 -14.63 23.39
C ARG A 226 21.20 -13.48 24.40
N GLU A 227 21.76 -12.37 23.96
CA GLU A 227 21.84 -11.13 24.72
C GLU A 227 21.18 -10.02 23.90
N ALA A 228 20.28 -9.27 24.52
CA ALA A 228 19.63 -8.10 23.89
C ALA A 228 20.60 -6.91 23.89
N GLU A 229 21.32 -6.71 22.81
CA GLU A 229 22.32 -5.64 22.66
C GLU A 229 21.67 -4.31 22.26
N ILE A 230 20.48 -4.37 21.65
CA ILE A 230 19.69 -3.20 21.25
C ILE A 230 18.21 -3.43 21.61
N PRO A 231 17.40 -2.38 21.74
CA PRO A 231 15.95 -2.52 21.85
C PRO A 231 15.38 -3.30 20.67
N GLY A 232 14.44 -4.19 20.93
CA GLY A 232 13.86 -5.03 19.89
C GLY A 232 12.49 -5.58 20.25
N THR A 233 11.90 -6.29 19.30
CA THR A 233 10.61 -6.97 19.44
C THR A 233 10.62 -8.30 18.69
N ASN A 234 9.54 -9.07 18.79
CA ASN A 234 9.34 -10.24 17.94
C ASN A 234 8.56 -9.85 16.68
N ALA A 235 9.26 -9.56 15.61
CA ALA A 235 8.65 -9.19 14.34
C ALA A 235 8.94 -10.17 13.20
N LYS A 236 9.40 -11.38 13.53
CA LYS A 236 9.81 -12.38 12.54
C LYS A 236 8.63 -13.02 11.81
N MET A 237 8.79 -13.27 10.51
CA MET A 237 7.87 -14.11 9.73
C MET A 237 8.03 -15.59 10.13
N SER A 238 6.94 -16.36 10.08
CA SER A 238 6.97 -17.82 10.27
C SER A 238 7.41 -18.55 8.99
N GLU A 239 7.91 -19.76 9.13
CA GLU A 239 8.25 -20.64 8.01
C GLU A 239 7.03 -20.98 7.14
N VAL A 240 5.83 -21.10 7.74
CA VAL A 240 4.60 -21.38 7.01
C VAL A 240 4.27 -20.23 6.04
N HIS A 241 4.35 -18.97 6.50
CA HIS A 241 4.13 -17.81 5.61
C HIS A 241 5.23 -17.68 4.55
N ALA A 242 6.47 -18.03 4.90
CA ALA A 242 7.57 -18.06 3.94
C ALA A 242 7.36 -19.14 2.86
N ALA A 243 6.82 -20.31 3.21
CA ALA A 243 6.45 -21.36 2.27
C ALA A 243 5.40 -20.87 1.25
N VAL A 244 4.34 -20.21 1.74
CA VAL A 244 3.33 -19.59 0.86
C VAL A 244 3.98 -18.52 -0.02
N GLY A 245 4.90 -17.72 0.53
CA GLY A 245 5.59 -16.64 -0.19
C GLY A 245 6.48 -17.17 -1.32
N LEU A 246 7.18 -18.27 -1.11
CA LEU A 246 7.98 -18.93 -2.16
C LEU A 246 7.10 -19.37 -3.33
N ALA A 247 5.99 -20.07 -3.03
CA ALA A 247 5.05 -20.51 -4.07
C ALA A 247 4.40 -19.30 -4.80
N ALA A 248 3.99 -18.27 -4.06
CA ALA A 248 3.40 -17.06 -4.64
C ALA A 248 4.39 -16.30 -5.55
N LEU A 249 5.67 -16.26 -5.18
CA LEU A 249 6.70 -15.59 -5.96
C LEU A 249 7.02 -16.34 -7.27
N GLU A 250 7.01 -17.66 -7.24
CA GLU A 250 7.12 -18.48 -8.47
C GLU A 250 5.95 -18.22 -9.43
N ASP A 251 4.74 -18.05 -8.90
CA ASP A 251 3.53 -17.79 -9.69
C ASP A 251 3.38 -16.31 -10.12
N TRP A 252 4.20 -15.42 -9.57
CA TRP A 252 4.09 -13.97 -9.78
C TRP A 252 4.05 -13.53 -11.25
N PRO A 253 4.91 -14.03 -12.16
CA PRO A 253 4.86 -13.60 -13.56
C PRO A 253 3.49 -13.87 -14.21
N ALA A 254 2.87 -15.01 -13.92
CA ALA A 254 1.54 -15.36 -14.43
C ALA A 254 0.44 -14.53 -13.75
N THR A 255 0.54 -14.32 -12.45
CA THR A 255 -0.37 -13.47 -11.67
C THR A 255 -0.34 -12.03 -12.19
N ARG A 256 0.86 -11.45 -12.38
CA ARG A 256 1.04 -10.12 -12.94
C ARG A 256 0.40 -9.99 -14.33
N ALA A 257 0.64 -10.95 -15.20
CA ALA A 257 0.07 -10.94 -16.56
C ALA A 257 -1.47 -10.91 -16.54
N ARG A 258 -2.11 -11.66 -15.64
CA ARG A 258 -3.57 -11.66 -15.45
C ARG A 258 -4.06 -10.33 -14.90
N LEU A 259 -3.41 -9.76 -13.88
CA LEU A 259 -3.75 -8.44 -13.33
C LEU A 259 -3.64 -7.35 -14.40
N VAL A 260 -2.59 -7.37 -15.22
CA VAL A 260 -2.44 -6.44 -16.36
C VAL A 260 -3.60 -6.60 -17.34
N ALA A 261 -4.00 -7.82 -17.68
CA ALA A 261 -5.10 -8.05 -18.61
C ALA A 261 -6.45 -7.51 -18.10
N VAL A 262 -6.72 -7.65 -16.79
CA VAL A 262 -7.92 -7.08 -16.15
C VAL A 262 -7.86 -5.56 -16.12
N ALA A 263 -6.70 -4.98 -15.75
CA ALA A 263 -6.50 -3.53 -15.71
C ALA A 263 -6.64 -2.89 -17.10
N ASP A 264 -6.08 -3.51 -18.13
CA ASP A 264 -6.21 -3.10 -19.52
C ASP A 264 -7.66 -3.20 -20.03
N ALA A 265 -8.40 -4.23 -19.59
CA ALA A 265 -9.84 -4.32 -19.88
C ALA A 265 -10.60 -3.14 -19.26
N TYR A 266 -10.32 -2.76 -18.01
CA TYR A 266 -10.89 -1.55 -17.39
C TYR A 266 -10.51 -0.28 -18.15
N ALA A 267 -9.24 -0.11 -18.48
CA ALA A 267 -8.77 1.07 -19.22
C ALA A 267 -9.53 1.25 -20.54
N ARG A 268 -9.73 0.16 -21.29
CA ARG A 268 -10.50 0.21 -22.55
C ARG A 268 -11.97 0.56 -22.36
N VAL A 269 -12.63 -0.06 -21.38
CA VAL A 269 -14.09 0.13 -21.21
C VAL A 269 -14.43 1.43 -20.49
N LEU A 270 -13.49 2.09 -19.82
CA LEU A 270 -13.70 3.36 -19.14
C LEU A 270 -13.16 4.57 -19.92
N ALA A 271 -12.42 4.37 -21.02
CA ALA A 271 -11.74 5.42 -21.76
C ALA A 271 -12.67 6.55 -22.25
N ASP A 272 -13.92 6.22 -22.56
CA ASP A 272 -14.95 7.12 -23.09
C ASP A 272 -16.02 7.50 -22.05
N VAL A 273 -15.78 7.20 -20.75
CA VAL A 273 -16.72 7.58 -19.68
C VAL A 273 -16.31 8.96 -19.13
N PRO A 274 -17.10 10.03 -19.40
CA PRO A 274 -16.71 11.36 -19.00
C PRO A 274 -16.55 11.50 -17.49
N GLY A 275 -15.45 12.11 -17.05
CA GLY A 275 -15.18 12.38 -15.64
C GLY A 275 -14.80 11.17 -14.81
N VAL A 276 -14.49 10.03 -15.42
CA VAL A 276 -13.99 8.82 -14.74
C VAL A 276 -12.61 8.49 -15.28
N ALA A 277 -11.61 8.47 -14.41
CA ALA A 277 -10.23 8.17 -14.78
C ALA A 277 -9.61 7.13 -13.84
N LEU A 278 -8.78 6.24 -14.39
CA LEU A 278 -7.87 5.40 -13.61
C LEU A 278 -6.66 6.22 -13.17
N GLN A 279 -5.97 5.75 -12.12
CA GLN A 279 -4.69 6.34 -11.71
C GLN A 279 -3.65 6.19 -12.84
N ASP A 280 -2.83 7.23 -13.04
CA ASP A 280 -1.87 7.29 -14.14
C ASP A 280 -0.95 6.07 -14.19
N GLY A 281 -0.83 5.49 -15.39
CA GLY A 281 0.01 4.31 -15.65
C GLY A 281 -0.54 2.98 -15.13
N PHE A 282 -1.68 2.98 -14.41
CA PHE A 282 -2.29 1.72 -13.96
C PHE A 282 -2.70 0.84 -15.15
N GLY A 283 -2.26 -0.41 -15.13
CA GLY A 283 -2.51 -1.40 -16.20
C GLY A 283 -1.55 -1.31 -17.40
N THR A 284 -0.89 -0.18 -17.64
CA THR A 284 0.09 -0.02 -18.72
C THR A 284 1.53 -0.02 -18.22
N GLY A 285 1.81 0.74 -17.16
CA GLY A 285 3.14 0.83 -16.55
C GLY A 285 3.29 -0.03 -15.29
N TRP A 286 2.22 -0.24 -14.57
CA TRP A 286 2.20 -0.97 -13.30
C TRP A 286 0.83 -1.56 -12.98
N VAL A 287 0.82 -2.53 -12.05
CA VAL A 287 -0.40 -3.11 -11.47
C VAL A 287 -0.29 -3.25 -9.96
N SER A 288 -1.43 -3.36 -9.31
CA SER A 288 -1.55 -3.62 -7.88
C SER A 288 -2.73 -4.55 -7.63
N MET A 289 -3.15 -4.69 -6.37
CA MET A 289 -4.33 -5.47 -5.99
C MET A 289 -5.63 -4.66 -5.97
N THR A 290 -5.58 -3.37 -6.30
CA THR A 290 -6.76 -2.48 -6.31
C THR A 290 -6.84 -1.72 -7.63
N CYS A 291 -8.06 -1.55 -8.13
CA CYS A 291 -8.38 -0.67 -9.23
C CYS A 291 -9.13 0.55 -8.67
N ILE A 292 -8.50 1.72 -8.72
CA ILE A 292 -9.07 2.95 -8.19
C ILE A 292 -9.46 3.86 -9.36
N VAL A 293 -10.70 4.33 -9.37
CA VAL A 293 -11.13 5.41 -10.25
C VAL A 293 -11.21 6.73 -9.49
N ALA A 294 -10.86 7.80 -10.17
CA ALA A 294 -11.10 9.17 -9.73
C ALA A 294 -12.26 9.78 -10.53
N LEU A 295 -13.11 10.54 -9.84
CA LEU A 295 -14.25 11.26 -10.40
C LEU A 295 -13.92 12.74 -10.43
N ALA A 296 -13.60 13.28 -11.62
CA ALA A 296 -13.21 14.67 -11.79
C ALA A 296 -13.76 15.27 -13.08
N GLY A 297 -14.30 16.50 -13.00
CA GLY A 297 -14.74 17.27 -14.16
C GLY A 297 -15.94 16.70 -14.91
N GLY A 298 -16.75 15.87 -14.29
CA GLY A 298 -17.96 15.27 -14.88
C GLY A 298 -19.20 15.47 -14.01
N ALA A 299 -20.31 14.82 -14.39
CA ALA A 299 -21.58 14.89 -13.68
C ALA A 299 -21.52 14.37 -12.23
N MET A 300 -20.53 13.53 -11.93
CA MET A 300 -20.26 12.95 -10.60
C MET A 300 -18.95 13.49 -10.00
N ASP A 301 -18.51 14.69 -10.36
CA ASP A 301 -17.31 15.30 -9.77
C ASP A 301 -17.43 15.39 -8.24
N GLY A 302 -16.48 14.74 -7.53
CA GLY A 302 -16.48 14.67 -6.07
C GLY A 302 -17.61 13.85 -5.44
N ASP A 303 -18.30 12.97 -6.18
CA ASP A 303 -19.44 12.16 -5.67
C ASP A 303 -19.16 10.64 -5.74
N ALA A 304 -18.06 10.21 -5.13
CA ALA A 304 -17.74 8.78 -5.03
C ALA A 304 -18.81 7.99 -4.25
N ASP A 305 -19.46 8.60 -3.26
CA ASP A 305 -20.53 7.98 -2.49
C ASP A 305 -21.77 7.73 -3.34
N GLY A 306 -22.15 8.68 -4.21
CA GLY A 306 -23.24 8.53 -5.16
C GLY A 306 -22.98 7.40 -6.17
N LEU A 307 -21.73 7.32 -6.68
CA LEU A 307 -21.32 6.21 -7.54
C LEU A 307 -21.35 4.87 -6.79
N ALA A 308 -20.83 4.81 -5.57
CA ALA A 308 -20.85 3.61 -4.74
C ALA A 308 -22.27 3.11 -4.52
N ALA A 309 -23.21 4.01 -4.17
CA ALA A 309 -24.63 3.66 -4.00
C ALA A 309 -25.27 3.17 -5.30
N ALA A 310 -24.89 3.69 -6.47
CA ALA A 310 -25.38 3.22 -7.76
C ALA A 310 -24.88 1.81 -8.10
N LEU A 311 -23.60 1.55 -7.83
CA LEU A 311 -22.97 0.25 -8.05
C LEU A 311 -23.52 -0.83 -7.09
N ASP A 312 -23.75 -0.47 -5.83
CA ASP A 312 -24.37 -1.36 -4.83
C ASP A 312 -25.76 -1.84 -5.29
N ARG A 313 -26.60 -0.92 -5.80
CA ARG A 313 -27.92 -1.29 -6.40
C ARG A 313 -27.80 -2.24 -7.60
N ALA A 314 -26.66 -2.24 -8.29
CA ALA A 314 -26.37 -3.17 -9.38
C ALA A 314 -25.71 -4.49 -8.91
N GLY A 315 -25.60 -4.71 -7.60
CA GLY A 315 -24.96 -5.87 -7.00
C GLY A 315 -23.43 -5.87 -7.20
N ILE A 316 -22.80 -4.69 -7.18
CA ILE A 316 -21.37 -4.51 -7.36
C ILE A 316 -20.82 -3.86 -6.09
N GLU A 317 -20.01 -4.61 -5.33
CA GLU A 317 -19.33 -4.10 -4.14
C GLU A 317 -18.21 -3.13 -4.54
N THR A 318 -18.11 -2.02 -3.81
CA THR A 318 -17.06 -1.02 -3.99
C THR A 318 -16.43 -0.67 -2.64
N ARG A 319 -15.33 0.09 -2.64
CA ARG A 319 -14.70 0.47 -1.39
C ARG A 319 -13.95 1.79 -1.45
N SER A 320 -14.25 2.68 -0.50
CA SER A 320 -13.39 3.82 -0.19
C SER A 320 -12.26 3.34 0.72
N TRP A 321 -11.15 2.85 0.10
CA TRP A 321 -10.10 2.10 0.80
C TRP A 321 -9.44 2.84 1.97
N TRP A 322 -9.27 4.15 1.84
CA TRP A 322 -8.64 4.97 2.87
C TRP A 322 -9.61 5.94 3.57
N GLY A 323 -10.87 5.96 3.13
CA GLY A 323 -11.88 6.88 3.62
C GLY A 323 -11.39 8.32 3.53
N ARG A 324 -11.49 9.08 4.61
CA ARG A 324 -10.96 10.46 4.70
C ARG A 324 -9.47 10.53 5.07
N GLY A 325 -8.79 9.38 5.20
CA GLY A 325 -7.42 9.29 5.70
C GLY A 325 -7.34 9.22 7.25
N PRO A 326 -6.16 8.85 7.80
CA PRO A 326 -5.97 8.69 9.24
C PRO A 326 -6.15 9.98 10.03
N TRP A 327 -5.82 11.15 9.47
CA TRP A 327 -5.98 12.45 10.13
C TRP A 327 -7.41 12.71 10.62
N ALA A 328 -8.41 12.17 9.94
CA ALA A 328 -9.82 12.29 10.27
C ALA A 328 -10.34 11.17 11.20
N GLN A 329 -9.50 10.21 11.58
CA GLN A 329 -9.90 9.08 12.42
C GLN A 329 -9.85 9.46 13.91
N PRO A 330 -10.78 8.97 14.74
CA PRO A 330 -10.80 9.27 16.18
C PRO A 330 -9.49 8.93 16.91
N ALA A 331 -8.80 7.86 16.50
CA ALA A 331 -7.50 7.45 17.06
C ALA A 331 -6.39 8.50 16.90
N PHE A 332 -6.54 9.44 15.97
CA PHE A 332 -5.59 10.51 15.69
C PHE A 332 -6.19 11.90 15.91
N ALA A 333 -7.33 11.99 16.61
CA ALA A 333 -7.92 13.26 16.97
C ALA A 333 -6.91 14.13 17.73
N GLY A 334 -6.69 15.37 17.27
CA GLY A 334 -5.68 16.27 17.84
C GLY A 334 -4.26 16.11 17.32
N ALA A 335 -3.97 15.12 16.48
CA ALA A 335 -2.68 15.07 15.77
C ALA A 335 -2.58 16.26 14.79
N PRO A 336 -1.42 16.95 14.71
CA PRO A 336 -1.28 18.13 13.87
C PRO A 336 -1.32 17.77 12.38
N HIS A 337 -1.93 18.69 11.59
CA HIS A 337 -1.89 18.63 10.12
C HIS A 337 -1.57 19.99 9.50
N LEU A 338 -0.95 19.99 8.33
CA LEU A 338 -0.44 21.18 7.64
C LEU A 338 -1.29 21.58 6.40
N GLY A 339 -2.53 21.12 6.36
CA GLY A 339 -3.47 21.24 5.25
C GLY A 339 -3.84 19.84 4.75
N VAL A 340 -5.07 19.69 4.22
CA VAL A 340 -5.62 18.39 3.78
C VAL A 340 -6.64 18.58 2.64
N ALA A 341 -6.57 19.67 1.90
CA ALA A 341 -7.56 20.01 0.88
C ALA A 341 -7.59 19.00 -0.27
N THR A 342 -6.39 18.60 -0.77
CA THR A 342 -6.27 17.55 -1.78
C THR A 342 -6.73 16.20 -1.22
N THR A 343 -6.36 15.89 0.01
CA THR A 343 -6.79 14.66 0.69
C THR A 343 -8.32 14.58 0.81
N GLU A 344 -8.99 15.67 1.17
CA GLU A 344 -10.46 15.72 1.24
C GLU A 344 -11.10 15.56 -0.14
N TRP A 345 -10.53 16.20 -1.16
CA TRP A 345 -10.99 16.02 -2.55
C TRP A 345 -10.81 14.55 -3.00
N LEU A 346 -9.64 13.94 -2.78
CA LEU A 346 -9.40 12.54 -3.10
C LEU A 346 -10.37 11.60 -2.38
N ALA A 347 -10.64 11.87 -1.10
CA ALA A 347 -11.60 11.09 -0.32
C ALA A 347 -13.03 11.14 -0.89
N ALA A 348 -13.44 12.30 -1.41
CA ALA A 348 -14.75 12.49 -2.03
C ALA A 348 -14.82 12.00 -3.48
N SER A 349 -13.67 11.91 -4.16
CA SER A 349 -13.61 11.66 -5.61
C SER A 349 -13.14 10.26 -5.97
N THR A 350 -12.56 9.46 -5.06
CA THR A 350 -11.96 8.17 -5.41
C THR A 350 -12.78 6.98 -4.92
N LEU A 351 -12.91 5.97 -5.77
CA LEU A 351 -13.61 4.73 -5.46
C LEU A 351 -12.86 3.51 -5.97
N GLY A 352 -12.70 2.51 -5.11
CA GLY A 352 -12.16 1.20 -5.47
C GLY A 352 -13.23 0.33 -6.11
N LEU A 353 -12.95 -0.12 -7.33
CA LEU A 353 -13.78 -1.05 -8.11
C LEU A 353 -13.40 -2.51 -7.83
N PRO A 354 -14.28 -3.49 -8.14
CA PRO A 354 -13.92 -4.90 -8.17
C PRO A 354 -12.66 -5.14 -8.98
N PHE A 355 -11.66 -5.78 -8.37
CA PHE A 355 -10.42 -6.10 -9.04
C PHE A 355 -9.81 -7.37 -8.45
N ALA A 356 -9.63 -8.37 -9.28
CA ALA A 356 -9.05 -9.65 -8.88
C ALA A 356 -8.39 -10.34 -10.09
N VAL A 357 -7.43 -11.21 -9.81
CA VAL A 357 -6.64 -11.93 -10.82
C VAL A 357 -7.49 -12.87 -11.70
N ASP A 358 -8.65 -13.28 -11.23
CA ASP A 358 -9.60 -14.19 -11.89
C ASP A 358 -10.82 -13.48 -12.47
N MET A 359 -10.84 -12.14 -12.54
CA MET A 359 -11.94 -11.40 -13.15
C MET A 359 -12.08 -11.71 -14.64
N THR A 360 -13.32 -11.92 -15.06
CA THR A 360 -13.69 -12.13 -16.45
C THR A 360 -13.98 -10.81 -17.17
N ALA A 361 -13.85 -10.82 -18.49
CA ALA A 361 -14.23 -9.66 -19.32
C ALA A 361 -15.72 -9.27 -19.14
N GLY A 362 -16.60 -10.25 -18.90
CA GLY A 362 -18.02 -10.02 -18.61
C GLY A 362 -18.26 -9.28 -17.31
N GLU A 363 -17.50 -9.61 -16.24
CA GLU A 363 -17.56 -8.90 -14.96
C GLU A 363 -17.08 -7.45 -15.11
N VAL A 364 -15.97 -7.22 -15.84
CA VAL A 364 -15.47 -5.87 -16.13
C VAL A 364 -16.49 -5.05 -16.93
N ALA A 365 -17.10 -5.65 -17.97
CA ALA A 365 -18.13 -5.00 -18.77
C ALA A 365 -19.38 -4.65 -17.94
N ARG A 366 -19.80 -5.52 -17.00
CA ARG A 366 -20.90 -5.26 -16.06
C ARG A 366 -20.60 -4.04 -15.19
N VAL A 367 -19.40 -3.94 -14.60
CA VAL A 367 -18.99 -2.79 -13.80
C VAL A 367 -19.02 -1.51 -14.64
N ALA A 368 -18.41 -1.52 -15.82
CA ALA A 368 -18.39 -0.36 -16.72
C ALA A 368 -19.78 0.07 -17.17
N GLY A 369 -20.69 -0.88 -17.45
CA GLY A 369 -22.09 -0.61 -17.78
C GLY A 369 -22.83 0.11 -16.65
N ALA A 370 -22.62 -0.34 -15.42
CA ALA A 370 -23.22 0.29 -14.24
C ALA A 370 -22.65 1.71 -13.99
N ILE A 371 -21.35 1.91 -14.19
CA ILE A 371 -20.70 3.24 -14.09
C ILE A 371 -21.30 4.18 -15.16
N ARG A 372 -21.40 3.77 -16.43
CA ARG A 372 -22.00 4.58 -17.51
C ARG A 372 -23.43 4.96 -17.19
N ALA A 373 -24.22 4.02 -16.69
CA ALA A 373 -25.60 4.29 -16.28
C ALA A 373 -25.68 5.33 -15.16
N ALA A 374 -24.80 5.22 -14.15
CA ALA A 374 -24.74 6.16 -13.03
C ALA A 374 -24.35 7.58 -13.51
N VAL A 375 -23.29 7.69 -14.32
CA VAL A 375 -22.82 8.98 -14.88
C VAL A 375 -23.88 9.59 -15.80
N GLY A 376 -24.54 8.78 -16.64
CA GLY A 376 -25.58 9.28 -17.57
C GLY A 376 -26.85 9.74 -16.90
N THR A 377 -27.14 9.28 -15.68
CA THR A 377 -28.34 9.68 -14.90
C THR A 377 -28.05 10.78 -13.88
N ALA A 378 -26.78 11.08 -13.62
CA ALA A 378 -26.38 12.12 -12.69
C ALA A 378 -26.83 13.52 -13.21
N ARG A 379 -27.43 14.32 -12.32
CA ARG A 379 -27.79 15.69 -12.66
C ARG A 379 -26.52 16.53 -12.71
N PRO A 380 -26.43 17.52 -13.66
CA PRO A 380 -25.26 18.41 -13.72
C PRO A 380 -25.00 19.05 -12.35
N SER A 381 -23.73 19.11 -11.98
CA SER A 381 -23.28 19.62 -10.68
C SER A 381 -23.74 21.08 -10.45
N ARG A 382 -23.77 21.51 -9.18
CA ARG A 382 -24.09 22.92 -8.85
C ARG A 382 -23.13 23.94 -9.51
N ALA A 383 -21.91 23.52 -9.87
CA ALA A 383 -20.92 24.35 -10.55
C ALA A 383 -21.32 24.64 -12.00
N ASP A 384 -21.81 23.62 -12.73
CA ASP A 384 -22.26 23.78 -14.12
C ASP A 384 -23.51 24.69 -14.25
N ARG A 385 -24.37 24.68 -13.22
CA ARG A 385 -25.56 25.56 -13.18
C ARG A 385 -25.24 27.05 -13.03
N ARG A 386 -24.05 27.43 -12.52
CA ARG A 386 -23.61 28.82 -12.46
C ARG A 386 -23.02 29.31 -13.77
N ALA A 387 -22.47 28.44 -14.60
CA ALA A 387 -21.92 28.79 -15.90
C ALA A 387 -23.00 29.03 -16.99
N VAL A 388 -24.17 28.38 -16.86
CA VAL A 388 -25.27 28.50 -17.83
C VAL A 388 -26.27 29.63 -17.48
N GLY A 389 -26.27 30.13 -16.24
CA GLY A 389 -27.16 31.19 -15.76
C GLY A 389 -26.61 32.64 -15.89
N GLY A 390 -25.46 32.82 -16.54
CA GLY A 390 -24.80 34.10 -16.75
C GLY A 390 -24.73 34.51 -18.21
N ARG A 391 -25.87 34.65 -18.90
CA ARG A 391 -26.01 35.39 -20.13
C ARG A 391 -27.19 36.32 -20.01
#